data_eafa6c6c31115d292a82f99fd4da7553
#
_entry.id   eafa6c6c31115d292a82f99fd4da7553
#
_cell.length_a   1.000
_cell.length_b   1.000
_cell.length_c   1.000
_cell.angle_alpha   90.00
_cell.angle_beta   90.00
_cell.angle_gamma   90.00
#
_symmetry.space_group_name_H-M   'P 1'
#
loop_
_entity.id
_entity.type
_entity.pdbx_description
1 polymer ?
#
loop_
_entity_poly.entity_id
_entity_poly.type
_entity_poly.pdbx_seq_one_letter_code
_entity_poly.pdbx_strand_id
1 'polypeptide(L)'
;YEKACMEMSVVYGPYSVGKTYIAKELQNRLTSNHAVYLLGRLANESVHIRSIERGLDVPSGSFRTLEEALRSIFQMSLDKHMMFIIDDYPALVDTVPQVPILLRELMETYQDHGKIFVLLMGTHVDELKGRILGESSLIAPYIRSHFKVEPFTLDDVRALGWNYIDEDLAKLYHVTGGMPGNLVHIDPTASVDDNIVRLFFRPEGALYMEPQRLLMRYIRNAGAANAILYALAQLDKPFYPELCHASELKSGTFATRMADLLDMAIIGRLQGGSRGPLRYSDYHFVNTMFQFWFEYVFPNMEDIHCGYGAYIYDTMVKPVFAKNL
;
A
#
# COMPACT_ATOMS: atom_id res chain seq x y z
N TYR A 1 -20.54 14.19 -2.59
CA TYR A 1 -20.82 14.00 -4.02
C TYR A 1 -22.16 14.64 -4.47
N GLU A 2 -23.13 14.69 -3.61
CA GLU A 2 -24.45 15.30 -3.94
C GLU A 2 -24.47 16.83 -3.85
N LYS A 3 -23.45 17.45 -3.28
CA LYS A 3 -23.33 18.91 -3.24
C LYS A 3 -22.80 19.45 -4.58
N ALA A 4 -23.40 20.51 -5.08
CA ALA A 4 -23.00 21.21 -6.32
C ALA A 4 -21.69 22.02 -6.12
N CYS A 5 -20.65 21.42 -5.59
CA CYS A 5 -19.36 22.07 -5.37
C CYS A 5 -18.21 21.14 -5.75
N MET A 6 -17.12 21.75 -6.10
CA MET A 6 -15.87 21.09 -6.42
C MET A 6 -15.17 20.68 -5.12
N GLU A 7 -14.81 19.41 -4.99
CA GLU A 7 -14.13 18.89 -3.79
C GLU A 7 -12.96 17.98 -4.17
N MET A 8 -11.89 18.06 -3.38
CA MET A 8 -10.77 17.14 -3.45
C MET A 8 -10.60 16.45 -2.09
N SER A 9 -10.41 15.13 -2.11
CA SER A 9 -10.15 14.33 -0.91
C SER A 9 -8.97 13.39 -1.13
N VAL A 10 -8.33 12.99 -0.04
CA VAL A 10 -7.19 12.08 -0.06
C VAL A 10 -7.50 10.84 0.75
N VAL A 11 -7.26 9.65 0.17
CA VAL A 11 -7.30 8.36 0.88
C VAL A 11 -5.91 7.73 0.84
N TYR A 12 -5.37 7.44 2.00
CA TYR A 12 -4.03 6.87 2.11
C TYR A 12 -3.97 5.76 3.16
N GLY A 13 -2.92 4.97 3.10
CA GLY A 13 -2.71 3.85 4.03
C GLY A 13 -1.78 2.80 3.45
N PRO A 14 -1.42 1.76 4.20
CA PRO A 14 -0.52 0.71 3.76
C PRO A 14 -0.98 0.04 2.46
N TYR A 15 -0.07 -0.70 1.83
CA TYR A 15 -0.41 -1.55 0.69
C TYR A 15 -1.37 -2.66 1.12
N SER A 16 -2.20 -3.16 0.21
CA SER A 16 -3.19 -4.23 0.44
C SER A 16 -4.27 -3.93 1.50
N VAL A 17 -4.36 -2.70 2.00
CA VAL A 17 -5.37 -2.27 2.99
C VAL A 17 -6.77 -2.05 2.39
N GLY A 18 -6.91 -2.20 1.07
CA GLY A 18 -8.21 -2.12 0.39
C GLY A 18 -8.54 -0.77 -0.27
N LYS A 19 -7.60 0.19 -0.36
CA LYS A 19 -7.83 1.50 -1.02
C LYS A 19 -8.44 1.39 -2.40
N THR A 20 -7.84 0.60 -3.28
CA THR A 20 -8.34 0.34 -4.64
C THR A 20 -9.72 -0.31 -4.65
N TYR A 21 -10.03 -1.16 -3.68
CA TYR A 21 -11.36 -1.74 -3.51
C TYR A 21 -12.39 -0.66 -3.17
N ILE A 22 -12.07 0.23 -2.23
CA ILE A 22 -12.92 1.38 -1.86
C ILE A 22 -13.20 2.24 -3.11
N ALA A 23 -12.17 2.54 -3.90
CA ALA A 23 -12.31 3.34 -5.12
C ALA A 23 -13.25 2.69 -6.15
N LYS A 24 -13.09 1.39 -6.38
CA LYS A 24 -13.94 0.63 -7.29
C LYS A 24 -15.39 0.53 -6.79
N GLU A 25 -15.57 0.34 -5.50
CA GLU A 25 -16.90 0.30 -4.89
C GLU A 25 -17.60 1.67 -4.98
N LEU A 26 -16.88 2.76 -4.77
CA LEU A 26 -17.40 4.11 -5.00
C LEU A 26 -17.79 4.31 -6.47
N GLN A 27 -16.95 3.87 -7.41
CA GLN A 27 -17.24 3.94 -8.84
C GLN A 27 -18.50 3.12 -9.20
N ASN A 28 -18.65 1.93 -8.66
CA ASN A 28 -19.80 1.05 -8.93
C ASN A 28 -21.13 1.60 -8.39
N ARG A 29 -21.07 2.30 -7.25
CA ARG A 29 -22.27 2.93 -6.66
C ARG A 29 -22.75 4.16 -7.42
N LEU A 30 -21.89 4.75 -8.24
CA LEU A 30 -22.28 5.83 -9.12
C LEU A 30 -22.95 5.25 -10.36
N THR A 31 -24.27 5.29 -10.39
CA THR A 31 -25.13 4.73 -11.44
C THR A 31 -25.01 5.42 -12.80
N SER A 32 -24.13 6.39 -12.95
CA SER A 32 -23.91 7.15 -14.18
C SER A 32 -22.44 7.03 -14.62
N ASN A 33 -22.19 6.96 -15.92
CA ASN A 33 -20.87 6.91 -16.59
C ASN A 33 -19.98 8.14 -16.33
N HIS A 34 -20.01 8.68 -15.12
CA HIS A 34 -19.36 9.94 -14.78
C HIS A 34 -18.15 9.76 -13.84
N ALA A 35 -17.66 8.53 -13.70
CA ALA A 35 -16.47 8.23 -12.91
C ALA A 35 -15.30 7.85 -13.82
N VAL A 36 -14.22 8.62 -13.77
CA VAL A 36 -12.97 8.35 -14.45
C VAL A 36 -11.96 7.85 -13.43
N TYR A 37 -11.40 6.66 -13.66
CA TYR A 37 -10.38 6.05 -12.82
C TYR A 37 -9.03 6.04 -13.55
N LEU A 38 -8.03 6.65 -12.94
CA LEU A 38 -6.65 6.69 -13.40
C LEU A 38 -5.77 5.98 -12.36
N LEU A 39 -5.07 4.93 -12.79
CA LEU A 39 -4.00 4.32 -12.00
C LEU A 39 -2.67 4.99 -12.35
N GLY A 40 -2.05 5.64 -11.37
CA GLY A 40 -0.68 6.12 -11.46
C GLY A 40 0.28 4.95 -11.63
N ARG A 41 1.18 5.05 -12.60
CA ARG A 41 2.17 4.01 -12.93
C ARG A 41 3.49 4.67 -13.27
N LEU A 42 4.59 3.98 -13.01
CA LEU A 42 5.90 4.34 -13.53
C LEU A 42 5.95 4.04 -15.04
N ALA A 43 5.26 4.85 -15.85
CA ALA A 43 5.07 4.65 -17.28
C ALA A 43 5.02 6.00 -18.03
N ASN A 44 5.19 5.98 -19.33
CA ASN A 44 5.10 7.17 -20.16
C ASN A 44 3.69 7.81 -20.07
N GLU A 45 3.64 9.13 -20.21
CA GLU A 45 2.42 9.94 -20.18
C GLU A 45 1.29 9.37 -21.08
N SER A 46 1.64 8.84 -22.26
CA SER A 46 0.70 8.22 -23.19
C SER A 46 -0.11 7.05 -22.60
N VAL A 47 0.42 6.37 -21.59
CA VAL A 47 -0.30 5.28 -20.89
C VAL A 47 -1.42 5.85 -20.02
N HIS A 48 -1.14 6.97 -19.36
CA HIS A 48 -2.12 7.68 -18.52
C HIS A 48 -3.22 8.30 -19.38
N ILE A 49 -2.85 8.93 -20.52
CA ILE A 49 -3.81 9.48 -21.49
C ILE A 49 -4.78 8.41 -21.95
N ARG A 50 -4.27 7.25 -22.40
CA ARG A 50 -5.12 6.13 -22.83
C ARG A 50 -6.03 5.59 -21.73
N SER A 51 -5.63 5.67 -20.48
CA SER A 51 -6.47 5.28 -19.34
C SER A 51 -7.66 6.24 -19.17
N ILE A 52 -7.42 7.54 -19.33
CA ILE A 52 -8.46 8.58 -19.28
C ILE A 52 -9.39 8.46 -20.49
N GLU A 53 -8.85 8.31 -21.71
CA GLU A 53 -9.64 8.09 -22.93
C GLU A 53 -10.63 6.93 -22.77
N ARG A 54 -10.17 5.83 -22.19
CA ARG A 54 -10.99 4.66 -21.90
C ARG A 54 -12.07 4.97 -20.84
N GLY A 55 -11.69 5.72 -19.79
CA GLY A 55 -12.63 6.12 -18.74
C GLY A 55 -13.70 7.11 -19.20
N LEU A 56 -13.42 7.89 -20.25
CA LEU A 56 -14.36 8.82 -20.88
C LEU A 56 -15.14 8.22 -22.06
N ASP A 57 -14.82 6.97 -22.43
CA ASP A 57 -15.38 6.27 -23.61
C ASP A 57 -15.17 7.06 -24.91
N VAL A 58 -13.97 7.62 -25.09
CA VAL A 58 -13.56 8.33 -26.32
C VAL A 58 -12.50 7.53 -27.09
N PRO A 59 -12.38 7.73 -28.42
CA PRO A 59 -11.39 7.02 -29.23
C PRO A 59 -9.95 7.23 -28.75
N SER A 60 -9.10 6.21 -28.92
CA SER A 60 -7.67 6.35 -28.62
C SER A 60 -7.03 7.39 -29.54
N GLY A 61 -6.24 8.30 -28.93
CA GLY A 61 -5.62 9.43 -29.62
C GLY A 61 -6.50 10.69 -29.65
N SER A 62 -7.58 10.74 -28.87
CA SER A 62 -8.42 11.92 -28.71
C SER A 62 -7.68 13.06 -28.02
N PHE A 63 -6.68 12.74 -27.18
CA PHE A 63 -5.86 13.73 -26.46
C PHE A 63 -4.39 13.55 -26.82
N ARG A 64 -3.68 14.65 -27.01
CA ARG A 64 -2.23 14.67 -27.29
C ARG A 64 -1.39 14.77 -26.04
N THR A 65 -1.91 15.40 -24.98
CA THR A 65 -1.24 15.63 -23.71
C THR A 65 -2.12 15.22 -22.54
N LEU A 66 -1.50 14.94 -21.38
CA LEU A 66 -2.24 14.66 -20.16
C LEU A 66 -3.05 15.89 -19.70
N GLU A 67 -2.53 17.11 -19.96
CA GLU A 67 -3.25 18.34 -19.69
C GLU A 67 -4.58 18.41 -20.44
N GLU A 68 -4.57 18.11 -21.76
CA GLU A 68 -5.81 18.09 -22.57
C GLU A 68 -6.82 17.08 -22.00
N ALA A 69 -6.35 15.89 -21.63
CA ALA A 69 -7.17 14.82 -21.07
C ALA A 69 -7.76 15.23 -19.71
N LEU A 70 -6.96 15.81 -18.81
CA LEU A 70 -7.43 16.28 -17.51
C LEU A 70 -8.42 17.44 -17.67
N ARG A 71 -8.10 18.42 -18.52
CA ARG A 71 -8.99 19.56 -18.82
C ARG A 71 -10.34 19.11 -19.35
N SER A 72 -10.39 18.07 -20.18
CA SER A 72 -11.63 17.50 -20.68
C SER A 72 -12.53 16.95 -19.55
N ILE A 73 -11.96 16.27 -18.55
CA ILE A 73 -12.71 15.79 -17.38
C ILE A 73 -13.34 16.96 -16.63
N PHE A 74 -12.57 18.01 -16.37
CA PHE A 74 -13.06 19.20 -15.66
C PHE A 74 -14.09 19.99 -16.48
N GLN A 75 -13.90 20.08 -17.80
CA GLN A 75 -14.88 20.73 -18.68
C GLN A 75 -16.23 19.98 -18.67
N MET A 76 -16.21 18.64 -18.70
CA MET A 76 -17.44 17.85 -18.57
C MET A 76 -18.13 18.06 -17.23
N SER A 77 -17.42 18.46 -16.18
CA SER A 77 -18.00 18.75 -14.87
C SER A 77 -18.86 20.01 -14.82
N LEU A 78 -18.81 20.87 -15.81
CA LEU A 78 -19.74 22.04 -15.92
C LEU A 78 -21.17 21.59 -16.13
N ASP A 79 -21.38 20.54 -16.92
CA ASP A 79 -22.69 20.05 -17.31
C ASP A 79 -23.22 18.95 -16.40
N LYS A 80 -22.32 18.10 -15.85
CA LYS A 80 -22.69 16.92 -15.08
C LYS A 80 -21.76 16.67 -13.89
N HIS A 81 -22.26 15.96 -12.88
CA HIS A 81 -21.42 15.54 -11.76
C HIS A 81 -20.37 14.52 -12.21
N MET A 82 -19.11 14.82 -11.97
CA MET A 82 -17.98 13.96 -12.30
C MET A 82 -17.29 13.45 -11.03
N MET A 83 -16.79 12.23 -11.07
CA MET A 83 -15.82 11.73 -10.11
C MET A 83 -14.52 11.40 -10.84
N PHE A 84 -13.40 11.93 -10.37
CA PHE A 84 -12.10 11.64 -10.89
C PHE A 84 -11.24 11.00 -9.80
N ILE A 85 -10.87 9.73 -9.98
CA ILE A 85 -10.09 8.96 -9.03
C ILE A 85 -8.68 8.79 -9.59
N ILE A 86 -7.67 9.21 -8.83
CA ILE A 86 -6.26 8.96 -9.12
C ILE A 86 -5.72 8.01 -8.05
N ASP A 87 -5.63 6.73 -8.39
CA ASP A 87 -5.03 5.72 -7.53
C ASP A 87 -3.52 5.68 -7.76
N ASP A 88 -2.74 5.54 -6.70
CA ASP A 88 -1.26 5.64 -6.68
C ASP A 88 -0.76 7.00 -7.24
N TYR A 89 -1.34 8.08 -6.73
CA TYR A 89 -1.00 9.47 -7.12
C TYR A 89 0.50 9.78 -7.06
N PRO A 90 1.28 9.34 -6.03
CA PRO A 90 2.71 9.55 -6.03
C PRO A 90 3.43 9.00 -7.26
N ALA A 91 3.09 7.79 -7.69
CA ALA A 91 3.68 7.19 -8.90
C ALA A 91 3.33 7.96 -10.18
N LEU A 92 2.16 8.59 -10.25
CA LEU A 92 1.81 9.48 -11.34
C LEU A 92 2.69 10.75 -11.32
N VAL A 93 2.88 11.37 -10.16
CA VAL A 93 3.70 12.59 -10.01
C VAL A 93 5.18 12.31 -10.30
N ASP A 94 5.69 11.15 -9.92
CA ASP A 94 7.07 10.76 -10.21
C ASP A 94 7.35 10.63 -11.72
N THR A 95 6.34 10.31 -12.51
CA THR A 95 6.46 10.19 -13.98
C THR A 95 6.03 11.43 -14.73
N VAL A 96 5.09 12.20 -14.17
CA VAL A 96 4.56 13.44 -14.75
C VAL A 96 4.55 14.53 -13.68
N PRO A 97 5.73 15.13 -13.36
CA PRO A 97 5.89 16.08 -12.24
C PRO A 97 5.02 17.34 -12.31
N GLN A 98 4.48 17.68 -13.48
CA GLN A 98 3.57 18.81 -13.66
C GLN A 98 2.15 18.56 -13.18
N VAL A 99 1.75 17.33 -12.85
CA VAL A 99 0.37 16.98 -12.43
C VAL A 99 -0.13 17.83 -11.26
N PRO A 100 0.64 18.10 -10.18
CA PRO A 100 0.18 18.96 -9.09
C PRO A 100 -0.13 20.39 -9.56
N ILE A 101 0.64 20.93 -10.49
CA ILE A 101 0.43 22.28 -11.06
C ILE A 101 -0.85 22.27 -11.88
N LEU A 102 -1.02 21.29 -12.77
CA LEU A 102 -2.20 21.14 -13.60
C LEU A 102 -3.47 20.98 -12.77
N LEU A 103 -3.45 20.15 -11.74
CA LEU A 103 -4.59 19.97 -10.85
C LEU A 103 -4.96 21.28 -10.13
N ARG A 104 -3.95 22.03 -9.62
CA ARG A 104 -4.20 23.33 -9.01
C ARG A 104 -4.88 24.28 -10.00
N GLU A 105 -4.33 24.46 -11.19
CA GLU A 105 -4.87 25.35 -12.23
C GLU A 105 -6.30 24.96 -12.63
N LEU A 106 -6.57 23.67 -12.75
CA LEU A 106 -7.92 23.18 -13.04
C LEU A 106 -8.87 23.44 -11.87
N MET A 107 -8.45 23.19 -10.63
CA MET A 107 -9.25 23.52 -9.44
C MET A 107 -9.57 25.01 -9.36
N GLU A 108 -8.61 25.90 -9.65
CA GLU A 108 -8.80 27.36 -9.70
C GLU A 108 -9.76 27.76 -10.83
N THR A 109 -9.56 27.22 -12.03
CA THR A 109 -10.33 27.61 -13.23
C THR A 109 -11.81 27.24 -13.12
N TYR A 110 -12.11 26.09 -12.51
CA TYR A 110 -13.47 25.54 -12.48
C TYR A 110 -14.18 25.67 -11.12
N GLN A 111 -13.55 26.33 -10.11
CA GLN A 111 -14.02 26.37 -8.71
C GLN A 111 -15.47 26.82 -8.52
N ASP A 112 -15.96 27.74 -9.34
CA ASP A 112 -17.27 28.36 -9.17
C ASP A 112 -18.42 27.59 -9.85
N HIS A 113 -18.10 26.73 -10.81
CA HIS A 113 -19.09 26.09 -11.67
C HIS A 113 -18.90 24.59 -11.85
N GLY A 114 -17.72 24.06 -11.55
CA GLY A 114 -17.41 22.64 -11.69
C GLY A 114 -18.13 21.79 -10.64
N LYS A 115 -18.68 20.66 -11.08
CA LYS A 115 -19.34 19.65 -10.24
C LYS A 115 -18.49 18.39 -10.24
N ILE A 116 -17.27 18.47 -9.65
CA ILE A 116 -16.33 17.37 -9.67
C ILE A 116 -15.83 17.01 -8.27
N PHE A 117 -15.79 15.72 -7.98
CA PHE A 117 -15.10 15.17 -6.82
C PHE A 117 -13.81 14.49 -7.28
N VAL A 118 -12.68 15.02 -6.81
CA VAL A 118 -11.35 14.45 -7.09
C VAL A 118 -10.90 13.63 -5.88
N LEU A 119 -10.63 12.35 -6.10
CA LEU A 119 -10.12 11.44 -5.07
C LEU A 119 -8.68 11.05 -5.39
N LEU A 120 -7.74 11.52 -4.57
CA LEU A 120 -6.34 11.15 -4.65
C LEU A 120 -6.07 10.00 -3.69
N MET A 121 -5.35 8.97 -4.15
CA MET A 121 -5.00 7.82 -3.31
C MET A 121 -3.51 7.52 -3.37
N GLY A 122 -2.96 7.06 -2.26
CA GLY A 122 -1.54 6.70 -2.18
C GLY A 122 -1.22 5.77 -1.02
N THR A 123 -0.05 5.14 -1.13
CA THR A 123 0.38 4.09 -0.19
C THR A 123 1.40 4.62 0.84
N HIS A 124 2.26 5.54 0.45
CA HIS A 124 3.30 6.11 1.31
C HIS A 124 2.70 7.18 2.23
N VAL A 125 2.60 6.89 3.52
CA VAL A 125 1.86 7.73 4.47
C VAL A 125 2.58 9.06 4.74
N ASP A 126 3.87 9.03 5.02
CA ASP A 126 4.62 10.23 5.39
C ASP A 126 5.02 11.06 4.18
N GLU A 127 5.38 10.42 3.06
CA GLU A 127 5.62 11.10 1.79
C GLU A 127 4.35 11.81 1.29
N LEU A 128 3.20 11.14 1.39
CA LEU A 128 1.91 11.67 0.99
C LEU A 128 1.49 12.84 1.88
N LYS A 129 1.72 12.74 3.20
CA LYS A 129 1.52 13.87 4.12
C LYS A 129 2.42 15.04 3.78
N GLY A 130 3.69 14.82 3.49
CA GLY A 130 4.62 15.90 3.13
C GLY A 130 4.31 16.52 1.76
N ARG A 131 4.14 15.72 0.72
CA ARG A 131 3.95 16.19 -0.67
C ARG A 131 2.54 16.68 -0.97
N ILE A 132 1.51 16.12 -0.35
CA ILE A 132 0.10 16.45 -0.66
C ILE A 132 -0.53 17.33 0.41
N LEU A 133 -0.36 17.00 1.69
CA LEU A 133 -0.99 17.70 2.81
C LEU A 133 -0.07 18.75 3.46
N GLY A 134 1.23 18.77 3.10
CA GLY A 134 2.20 19.71 3.66
C GLY A 134 1.96 21.16 3.20
N GLU A 135 2.45 22.12 3.97
CA GLU A 135 2.33 23.57 3.69
C GLU A 135 2.90 23.99 2.32
N SER A 136 3.88 23.25 1.81
CA SER A 136 4.49 23.48 0.49
C SER A 136 3.70 22.85 -0.68
N SER A 137 2.63 22.12 -0.40
CA SER A 137 1.85 21.47 -1.44
C SER A 137 0.98 22.43 -2.21
N LEU A 138 1.07 22.40 -3.54
CA LEU A 138 0.26 23.22 -4.44
C LEU A 138 -1.22 22.89 -4.40
N ILE A 139 -1.59 21.66 -4.00
CA ILE A 139 -2.97 21.16 -3.99
C ILE A 139 -3.58 21.12 -2.60
N ALA A 140 -2.77 21.27 -1.53
CA ALA A 140 -3.27 21.24 -0.15
C ALA A 140 -4.47 22.18 0.13
N PRO A 141 -4.50 23.42 -0.41
CA PRO A 141 -5.63 24.33 -0.18
C PRO A 141 -6.98 23.80 -0.70
N TYR A 142 -6.98 22.88 -1.65
CA TYR A 142 -8.18 22.31 -2.26
C TYR A 142 -8.65 21.02 -1.58
N ILE A 143 -7.83 20.44 -0.70
CA ILE A 143 -8.14 19.20 0.00
C ILE A 143 -9.10 19.50 1.14
N ARG A 144 -10.33 19.01 1.05
CA ARG A 144 -11.39 19.18 2.06
C ARG A 144 -11.34 18.12 3.16
N SER A 145 -10.91 16.91 2.80
CA SER A 145 -10.81 15.80 3.75
C SER A 145 -9.72 14.83 3.37
N HIS A 146 -9.19 14.16 4.38
CA HIS A 146 -8.24 13.08 4.19
C HIS A 146 -8.56 11.93 5.15
N PHE A 147 -8.43 10.70 4.65
CA PHE A 147 -8.76 9.48 5.37
C PHE A 147 -7.58 8.52 5.34
N LYS A 148 -7.14 8.12 6.52
CA LYS A 148 -6.20 7.01 6.64
C LYS A 148 -6.97 5.70 6.72
N VAL A 149 -6.69 4.76 5.82
CA VAL A 149 -7.22 3.41 5.87
C VAL A 149 -6.20 2.55 6.62
N GLU A 150 -6.63 1.99 7.73
CA GLU A 150 -5.80 1.12 8.56
C GLU A 150 -6.03 -0.36 8.20
N PRO A 151 -5.05 -1.23 8.48
CA PRO A 151 -5.28 -2.67 8.46
C PRO A 151 -6.44 -3.06 9.40
N PHE A 152 -7.07 -4.16 9.13
CA PHE A 152 -8.04 -4.73 10.06
C PHE A 152 -7.38 -5.04 11.40
N THR A 153 -8.10 -4.79 12.46
CA THR A 153 -7.77 -5.29 13.80
C THR A 153 -8.15 -6.77 13.90
N LEU A 154 -7.71 -7.44 14.96
CA LEU A 154 -8.15 -8.82 15.20
C LEU A 154 -9.68 -8.91 15.39
N ASP A 155 -10.30 -7.87 15.96
CA ASP A 155 -11.75 -7.80 16.10
C ASP A 155 -12.47 -7.64 14.76
N ASP A 156 -11.88 -6.89 13.83
CA ASP A 156 -12.41 -6.81 12.46
C ASP A 156 -12.34 -8.18 11.75
N VAL A 157 -11.25 -8.94 11.97
CA VAL A 157 -11.11 -10.30 11.41
C VAL A 157 -12.14 -11.26 12.05
N ARG A 158 -12.42 -11.15 13.34
CA ARG A 158 -13.51 -11.89 13.99
C ARG A 158 -14.88 -11.56 13.38
N ALA A 159 -15.10 -10.29 13.06
CA ALA A 159 -16.34 -9.82 12.44
C ALA A 159 -16.58 -10.36 11.01
N LEU A 160 -15.57 -10.96 10.35
CA LEU A 160 -15.74 -11.64 9.07
C LEU A 160 -16.65 -12.89 9.19
N GLY A 161 -16.87 -13.40 10.41
CA GLY A 161 -17.79 -14.50 10.68
C GLY A 161 -17.30 -15.87 10.22
N TRP A 162 -15.99 -16.05 10.08
CA TRP A 162 -15.38 -17.35 9.77
C TRP A 162 -15.53 -18.30 10.95
N ASN A 163 -15.73 -19.58 10.67
CA ASN A 163 -15.90 -20.60 11.71
C ASN A 163 -14.56 -21.14 12.25
N TYR A 164 -13.72 -20.21 12.77
CA TYR A 164 -12.47 -20.53 13.45
C TYR A 164 -12.55 -20.14 14.93
N ILE A 165 -11.79 -20.83 15.77
CA ILE A 165 -11.58 -20.43 17.16
C ILE A 165 -10.68 -19.19 17.22
N ASP A 166 -10.74 -18.45 18.33
CA ASP A 166 -9.99 -17.20 18.51
C ASP A 166 -8.47 -17.34 18.29
N GLU A 167 -7.90 -18.44 18.74
CA GLU A 167 -6.47 -18.75 18.55
C GLU A 167 -6.11 -18.89 17.07
N ASP A 168 -6.97 -19.54 16.28
CA ASP A 168 -6.77 -19.71 14.84
C ASP A 168 -6.97 -18.39 14.08
N LEU A 169 -7.91 -17.55 14.50
CA LEU A 169 -8.07 -16.19 13.96
C LEU A 169 -6.84 -15.32 14.26
N ALA A 170 -6.25 -15.47 15.45
CA ALA A 170 -5.02 -14.75 15.80
C ALA A 170 -3.83 -15.21 14.92
N LYS A 171 -3.70 -16.49 14.61
CA LYS A 171 -2.68 -17.00 13.67
C LYS A 171 -2.87 -16.42 12.27
N LEU A 172 -4.10 -16.46 11.73
CA LEU A 172 -4.41 -15.88 10.42
C LEU A 172 -4.15 -14.38 10.39
N TYR A 173 -4.54 -13.67 11.44
CA TYR A 173 -4.24 -12.25 11.59
C TYR A 173 -2.73 -11.99 11.55
N HIS A 174 -1.95 -12.74 12.31
CA HIS A 174 -0.50 -12.59 12.35
C HIS A 174 0.15 -12.82 10.98
N VAL A 175 -0.17 -13.91 10.29
CA VAL A 175 0.47 -14.23 9.01
C VAL A 175 -0.02 -13.35 7.85
N THR A 176 -1.18 -12.71 7.96
CA THR A 176 -1.73 -11.81 6.91
C THR A 176 -1.49 -10.34 7.20
N GLY A 177 -1.07 -9.99 8.44
CA GLY A 177 -0.90 -8.61 8.89
C GLY A 177 -2.21 -7.83 9.01
N GLY A 178 -3.36 -8.51 9.10
CA GLY A 178 -4.67 -7.87 9.09
C GLY A 178 -4.99 -7.14 7.78
N MET A 179 -4.23 -7.39 6.71
CA MET A 179 -4.42 -6.72 5.43
C MET A 179 -5.58 -7.36 4.66
N PRO A 180 -6.68 -6.62 4.37
CA PRO A 180 -7.82 -7.16 3.61
C PRO A 180 -7.41 -7.83 2.29
N GLY A 181 -6.44 -7.25 1.57
CA GLY A 181 -5.93 -7.84 0.32
C GLY A 181 -5.22 -9.17 0.48
N ASN A 182 -4.75 -9.51 1.68
CA ASN A 182 -4.18 -10.81 2.01
C ASN A 182 -5.27 -11.78 2.53
N LEU A 183 -6.18 -11.27 3.35
CA LEU A 183 -7.28 -12.02 3.95
C LEU A 183 -8.24 -12.62 2.89
N VAL A 184 -8.41 -11.96 1.74
CA VAL A 184 -9.27 -12.50 0.64
C VAL A 184 -8.77 -13.82 0.07
N HIS A 185 -7.53 -14.22 0.34
CA HIS A 185 -6.96 -15.49 -0.10
C HIS A 185 -7.21 -16.65 0.88
N ILE A 186 -7.75 -16.36 2.07
CA ILE A 186 -8.10 -17.39 3.05
C ILE A 186 -9.31 -18.18 2.54
N ASP A 187 -9.22 -19.48 2.61
CA ASP A 187 -10.35 -20.40 2.43
C ASP A 187 -10.95 -20.71 3.80
N PRO A 188 -12.11 -20.16 4.14
CA PRO A 188 -12.71 -20.36 5.46
C PRO A 188 -13.23 -21.79 5.69
N THR A 189 -13.20 -22.65 4.69
CA THR A 189 -13.60 -24.08 4.79
C THR A 189 -12.42 -25.00 5.09
N ALA A 190 -11.19 -24.54 4.86
CA ALA A 190 -9.97 -25.28 5.14
C ALA A 190 -9.45 -24.98 6.57
N SER A 191 -8.57 -25.83 7.10
CA SER A 191 -7.89 -25.56 8.37
C SER A 191 -6.98 -24.34 8.26
N VAL A 192 -6.62 -23.75 9.40
CA VAL A 192 -5.64 -22.63 9.43
C VAL A 192 -4.29 -23.09 8.93
N ASP A 193 -3.84 -24.26 9.34
CA ASP A 193 -2.57 -24.86 8.91
C ASP A 193 -2.54 -25.05 7.37
N ASP A 194 -3.61 -25.60 6.78
CA ASP A 194 -3.72 -25.78 5.33
C ASP A 194 -3.70 -24.45 4.59
N ASN A 195 -4.37 -23.41 5.12
CA ASN A 195 -4.33 -22.07 4.55
C ASN A 195 -2.91 -21.50 4.57
N ILE A 196 -2.21 -21.58 5.69
CA ILE A 196 -0.85 -21.06 5.82
C ILE A 196 0.10 -21.79 4.87
N VAL A 197 0.07 -23.13 4.84
CA VAL A 197 0.89 -23.93 3.92
C VAL A 197 0.60 -23.57 2.47
N ARG A 198 -0.68 -23.51 2.09
CA ARG A 198 -1.10 -23.19 0.72
C ARG A 198 -0.66 -21.79 0.28
N LEU A 199 -0.72 -20.81 1.17
CA LEU A 199 -0.47 -19.43 0.83
C LEU A 199 1.01 -19.04 0.86
N PHE A 200 1.79 -19.60 1.79
CA PHE A 200 3.16 -19.17 2.06
C PHE A 200 4.24 -20.21 1.77
N PHE A 201 3.92 -21.50 1.85
CA PHE A 201 4.88 -22.61 1.76
C PHE A 201 4.73 -23.43 0.47
N ARG A 202 4.18 -22.82 -0.56
CA ARG A 202 4.15 -23.34 -1.93
C ARG A 202 4.58 -22.24 -2.90
N PRO A 203 5.41 -22.54 -3.93
CA PRO A 203 5.86 -21.53 -4.91
C PRO A 203 4.72 -20.81 -5.63
N GLU A 204 3.59 -21.50 -5.86
CA GLU A 204 2.36 -20.97 -6.46
C GLU A 204 1.44 -20.25 -5.45
N GLY A 205 1.78 -20.26 -4.17
CA GLY A 205 1.02 -19.62 -3.11
C GLY A 205 0.86 -18.11 -3.32
N ALA A 206 -0.35 -17.60 -3.14
CA ALA A 206 -0.65 -16.20 -3.41
C ALA A 206 0.22 -15.21 -2.62
N LEU A 207 0.61 -15.58 -1.40
CA LEU A 207 1.40 -14.77 -0.49
C LEU A 207 2.89 -15.19 -0.41
N TYR A 208 3.29 -16.26 -1.11
CA TYR A 208 4.66 -16.76 -1.13
C TYR A 208 5.68 -15.67 -1.54
N MET A 209 5.41 -14.92 -2.60
CA MET A 209 6.28 -13.84 -3.10
C MET A 209 5.73 -12.45 -2.83
N GLU A 210 4.66 -12.30 -2.06
CA GLU A 210 3.99 -11.01 -1.91
C GLU A 210 4.88 -9.95 -1.25
N PRO A 211 5.59 -10.21 -0.12
CA PRO A 211 6.51 -9.23 0.45
C PRO A 211 7.60 -8.79 -0.52
N GLN A 212 8.16 -9.73 -1.28
CA GLN A 212 9.18 -9.43 -2.28
C GLN A 212 8.65 -8.55 -3.43
N ARG A 213 7.44 -8.84 -3.93
CA ARG A 213 6.77 -8.03 -4.96
C ARG A 213 6.52 -6.60 -4.50
N LEU A 214 6.11 -6.44 -3.22
CA LEU A 214 5.91 -5.14 -2.61
C LEU A 214 7.20 -4.33 -2.51
N LEU A 215 8.27 -4.93 -2.01
CA LEU A 215 9.58 -4.27 -1.94
C LEU A 215 10.08 -3.87 -3.33
N MET A 216 10.00 -4.76 -4.32
CA MET A 216 10.41 -4.47 -5.70
C MET A 216 9.59 -3.35 -6.35
N ARG A 217 8.32 -3.21 -5.99
CA ARG A 217 7.44 -2.19 -6.54
C ARG A 217 7.77 -0.79 -6.02
N TYR A 218 8.12 -0.67 -4.74
CA TYR A 218 8.23 0.62 -4.07
C TYR A 218 9.66 0.98 -3.67
N ILE A 219 10.58 0.03 -3.63
CA ILE A 219 11.97 0.26 -3.23
C ILE A 219 12.93 -0.01 -4.40
N ARG A 220 13.67 1.01 -4.80
CA ARG A 220 14.60 0.94 -5.94
C ARG A 220 15.68 -0.12 -5.80
N ASN A 221 16.11 -0.43 -4.56
CA ASN A 221 17.07 -1.49 -4.23
C ASN A 221 16.44 -2.45 -3.21
N ALA A 222 15.54 -3.31 -3.68
CA ALA A 222 14.83 -4.28 -2.83
C ALA A 222 15.80 -5.27 -2.14
N GLY A 223 16.93 -5.61 -2.76
CA GLY A 223 17.93 -6.47 -2.14
C GLY A 223 18.51 -5.90 -0.85
N ALA A 224 18.77 -4.58 -0.81
CA ALA A 224 19.23 -3.92 0.41
C ALA A 224 18.12 -3.88 1.48
N ALA A 225 16.85 -3.71 1.09
CA ALA A 225 15.73 -3.78 2.02
C ALA A 225 15.57 -5.21 2.59
N ASN A 226 15.73 -6.23 1.76
CA ASN A 226 15.72 -7.64 2.20
C ASN A 226 16.81 -7.91 3.26
N ALA A 227 18.04 -7.41 3.04
CA ALA A 227 19.12 -7.59 3.99
C ALA A 227 18.79 -6.97 5.37
N ILE A 228 18.17 -5.79 5.39
CA ILE A 228 17.73 -5.14 6.64
C ILE A 228 16.62 -5.95 7.31
N LEU A 229 15.58 -6.34 6.57
CA LEU A 229 14.42 -7.05 7.12
C LEU A 229 14.81 -8.46 7.61
N TYR A 230 15.71 -9.13 6.88
CA TYR A 230 16.23 -10.41 7.33
C TYR A 230 17.07 -10.28 8.61
N ALA A 231 17.96 -9.27 8.70
CA ALA A 231 18.69 -8.97 9.92
C ALA A 231 17.75 -8.65 11.09
N LEU A 232 16.69 -7.88 10.84
CA LEU A 232 15.66 -7.54 11.84
C LEU A 232 14.95 -8.79 12.37
N ALA A 233 14.68 -9.77 11.50
CA ALA A 233 14.02 -11.02 11.86
C ALA A 233 14.91 -11.96 12.70
N GLN A 234 16.24 -11.80 12.64
CA GLN A 234 17.19 -12.65 13.34
C GLN A 234 17.71 -12.07 14.66
N LEU A 235 17.46 -10.79 14.94
CA LEU A 235 18.00 -10.10 16.12
C LEU A 235 16.97 -9.98 17.22
N ASP A 236 17.33 -10.35 18.46
CA ASP A 236 16.46 -10.20 19.64
C ASP A 236 16.23 -8.73 20.03
N LYS A 237 17.24 -7.88 19.83
CA LYS A 237 17.19 -6.45 20.15
C LYS A 237 17.81 -5.64 19.01
N PRO A 238 17.01 -5.34 17.99
CA PRO A 238 17.52 -4.73 16.77
C PRO A 238 17.69 -3.20 16.91
N PHE A 239 18.80 -2.74 17.50
CA PHE A 239 19.21 -1.34 17.49
C PHE A 239 19.83 -0.95 16.15
N TYR A 240 19.81 0.33 15.83
CA TYR A 240 20.31 0.85 14.55
C TYR A 240 21.74 0.40 14.18
N PRO A 241 22.75 0.46 15.09
CA PRO A 241 24.12 0.01 14.76
C PRO A 241 24.21 -1.49 14.49
N GLU A 242 23.45 -2.31 15.24
CA GLU A 242 23.44 -3.77 15.10
C GLU A 242 22.78 -4.20 13.82
N LEU A 243 21.65 -3.58 13.47
CA LEU A 243 20.98 -3.79 12.17
C LEU A 243 21.87 -3.36 11.00
N CYS A 244 22.56 -2.21 11.11
CA CYS A 244 23.49 -1.75 10.08
C CYS A 244 24.63 -2.74 9.88
N HIS A 245 25.19 -3.26 10.96
CA HIS A 245 26.26 -4.26 10.92
C HIS A 245 25.75 -5.59 10.35
N ALA A 246 24.64 -6.11 10.87
CA ALA A 246 24.08 -7.39 10.44
C ALA A 246 23.58 -7.40 9.00
N SER A 247 23.13 -6.24 8.47
CA SER A 247 22.72 -6.12 7.08
C SER A 247 23.89 -6.04 6.08
N GLU A 248 25.13 -5.88 6.54
CA GLU A 248 26.34 -5.74 5.72
C GLU A 248 26.28 -4.58 4.71
N LEU A 249 25.44 -3.58 4.94
CA LEU A 249 25.23 -2.45 4.05
C LEU A 249 26.13 -1.27 4.41
N LYS A 250 26.49 -0.48 3.40
CA LYS A 250 27.10 0.83 3.63
C LYS A 250 26.10 1.76 4.31
N SER A 251 26.57 2.57 5.28
CA SER A 251 25.73 3.44 6.12
C SER A 251 24.74 4.31 5.34
N GLY A 252 25.13 4.88 4.19
CA GLY A 252 24.24 5.69 3.36
C GLY A 252 23.09 4.88 2.71
N THR A 253 23.41 3.67 2.21
CA THR A 253 22.39 2.77 1.66
C THR A 253 21.44 2.29 2.75
N PHE A 254 22.00 1.92 3.91
CA PHE A 254 21.25 1.47 5.07
C PHE A 254 20.27 2.56 5.53
N ALA A 255 20.75 3.79 5.74
CA ALA A 255 19.90 4.91 6.20
C ALA A 255 18.74 5.20 5.24
N THR A 256 19.01 5.17 3.92
CA THR A 256 17.97 5.40 2.91
C THR A 256 16.92 4.28 2.94
N ARG A 257 17.34 3.02 3.00
CA ARG A 257 16.39 1.89 3.03
C ARG A 257 15.61 1.83 4.34
N MET A 258 16.23 2.16 5.46
CA MET A 258 15.50 2.29 6.74
C MET A 258 14.38 3.34 6.66
N ALA A 259 14.65 4.48 6.01
CA ALA A 259 13.64 5.51 5.81
C ALA A 259 12.47 5.00 4.94
N ASP A 260 12.77 4.31 3.84
CA ASP A 260 11.74 3.73 2.96
C ASP A 260 10.87 2.70 3.71
N LEU A 261 11.49 1.81 4.50
CA LEU A 261 10.79 0.77 5.26
C LEU A 261 9.89 1.35 6.36
N LEU A 262 10.32 2.44 7.00
CA LEU A 262 9.52 3.19 7.96
C LEU A 262 8.34 3.89 7.29
N ASP A 263 8.55 4.54 6.15
CA ASP A 263 7.50 5.23 5.39
C ASP A 263 6.45 4.25 4.85
N MET A 264 6.86 3.05 4.46
CA MET A 264 5.95 1.98 4.07
C MET A 264 5.20 1.33 5.24
N ALA A 265 5.48 1.72 6.49
CA ALA A 265 4.95 1.10 7.70
C ALA A 265 5.18 -0.43 7.76
N ILE A 266 6.29 -0.91 7.19
CA ILE A 266 6.73 -2.30 7.32
C ILE A 266 7.40 -2.49 8.67
N ILE A 267 8.24 -1.52 9.05
CA ILE A 267 8.90 -1.48 10.36
C ILE A 267 8.47 -0.23 11.13
N GLY A 268 8.57 -0.32 12.44
CA GLY A 268 8.37 0.79 13.37
C GLY A 268 9.60 1.02 14.23
N ARG A 269 9.58 2.14 14.94
CA ARG A 269 10.61 2.53 15.87
C ARG A 269 10.01 2.76 17.25
N LEU A 270 10.44 2.00 18.24
CA LEU A 270 10.16 2.29 19.64
C LEU A 270 11.14 3.37 20.11
N GLN A 271 10.64 4.53 20.48
CA GLN A 271 11.47 5.53 21.15
C GLN A 271 11.74 5.03 22.57
N GLY A 272 12.96 4.58 22.83
CA GLY A 272 13.44 4.43 24.19
C GLY A 272 13.34 5.78 24.91
N GLY A 273 12.55 5.86 25.98
CA GLY A 273 12.10 7.02 26.74
C GLY A 273 12.75 8.36 26.44
N SER A 274 11.90 9.38 26.33
CA SER A 274 12.18 10.81 26.13
C SER A 274 13.59 11.24 25.70
N ARG A 275 13.73 11.56 24.41
CA ARG A 275 14.83 12.37 23.84
C ARG A 275 16.23 11.76 23.71
N GLY A 276 16.37 10.45 23.52
CA GLY A 276 17.66 9.84 23.17
C GLY A 276 17.98 9.98 21.66
N PRO A 277 19.31 10.01 21.28
CA PRO A 277 19.73 9.99 19.88
C PRO A 277 19.16 8.76 19.12
N LEU A 278 18.94 8.90 17.79
CA LEU A 278 18.41 7.87 16.88
C LEU A 278 19.03 6.46 17.03
N ARG A 279 20.30 6.42 17.45
CA ARG A 279 21.10 5.19 17.62
C ARG A 279 20.68 4.28 18.80
N TYR A 280 19.77 4.73 19.67
CA TYR A 280 19.26 3.95 20.79
C TYR A 280 17.77 3.59 20.64
N SER A 281 17.24 3.67 19.42
CA SER A 281 15.87 3.27 19.14
C SER A 281 15.83 1.81 18.74
N ASP A 282 14.93 1.08 19.33
CA ASP A 282 14.59 -0.29 18.92
C ASP A 282 13.72 -0.26 17.69
N TYR A 283 14.01 -1.13 16.74
CA TYR A 283 13.18 -1.33 15.55
C TYR A 283 12.41 -2.64 15.68
N HIS A 284 11.22 -2.66 15.12
CA HIS A 284 10.36 -3.84 15.12
C HIS A 284 9.51 -3.88 13.85
N PHE A 285 9.02 -5.05 13.49
CA PHE A 285 8.02 -5.16 12.44
C PHE A 285 6.68 -4.58 12.92
N VAL A 286 6.11 -3.68 12.13
CA VAL A 286 4.72 -3.22 12.27
C VAL A 286 3.80 -4.13 11.46
N ASN A 287 4.25 -4.56 10.29
CA ASN A 287 3.53 -5.50 9.45
C ASN A 287 3.95 -6.93 9.79
N THR A 288 3.10 -7.66 10.50
CA THR A 288 3.38 -9.01 10.99
C THR A 288 3.51 -10.05 9.87
N MET A 289 2.90 -9.84 8.68
CA MET A 289 3.14 -10.68 7.51
C MET A 289 4.60 -10.61 7.06
N PHE A 290 5.21 -9.41 7.07
CA PHE A 290 6.62 -9.27 6.73
C PHE A 290 7.50 -9.97 7.77
N GLN A 291 7.18 -9.82 9.06
CA GLN A 291 7.87 -10.54 10.12
C GLN A 291 7.83 -12.06 9.87
N PHE A 292 6.64 -12.62 9.75
CA PHE A 292 6.43 -14.05 9.49
C PHE A 292 7.18 -14.53 8.25
N TRP A 293 7.15 -13.75 7.18
CA TRP A 293 7.77 -14.10 5.92
C TRP A 293 9.30 -14.12 6.01
N PHE A 294 9.93 -13.12 6.67
CA PHE A 294 11.36 -13.05 6.84
C PHE A 294 11.89 -14.02 7.90
N GLU A 295 11.07 -14.43 8.85
CA GLU A 295 11.43 -15.46 9.84
C GLU A 295 11.37 -16.88 9.25
N TYR A 296 10.36 -17.20 8.44
CA TYR A 296 10.09 -18.59 8.07
C TYR A 296 10.09 -18.88 6.57
N VAL A 297 9.71 -17.96 5.72
CA VAL A 297 9.61 -18.21 4.28
C VAL A 297 10.89 -17.83 3.56
N PHE A 298 11.40 -16.63 3.76
CA PHE A 298 12.58 -16.12 3.08
C PHE A 298 13.83 -17.01 3.26
N PRO A 299 14.20 -17.43 4.47
CA PRO A 299 15.38 -18.28 4.67
C PRO A 299 15.23 -19.69 4.10
N ASN A 300 14.00 -20.15 3.86
CA ASN A 300 13.71 -21.51 3.42
C ASN A 300 13.19 -21.57 1.97
N MET A 301 13.36 -20.51 1.17
CA MET A 301 12.78 -20.44 -0.18
C MET A 301 13.26 -21.56 -1.11
N GLU A 302 14.52 -21.97 -1.00
CA GLU A 302 15.08 -23.08 -1.80
C GLU A 302 14.38 -24.41 -1.47
N ASP A 303 14.24 -24.72 -0.19
CA ASP A 303 13.60 -25.95 0.26
C ASP A 303 12.09 -25.96 -0.06
N ILE A 304 11.42 -24.81 0.08
CA ILE A 304 10.02 -24.64 -0.33
C ILE A 304 9.88 -24.91 -1.83
N HIS A 305 10.79 -24.39 -2.64
CA HIS A 305 10.80 -24.62 -4.09
C HIS A 305 11.04 -26.09 -4.45
N CYS A 306 11.81 -26.80 -3.64
CA CYS A 306 12.03 -28.25 -3.77
C CYS A 306 10.85 -29.10 -3.25
N GLY A 307 9.77 -28.48 -2.73
CA GLY A 307 8.56 -29.18 -2.29
C GLY A 307 8.53 -29.52 -0.80
N TYR A 308 9.48 -29.05 0.00
CA TYR A 308 9.54 -29.31 1.45
C TYR A 308 8.74 -28.29 2.29
N GLY A 309 7.95 -27.42 1.68
CA GLY A 309 7.26 -26.35 2.39
C GLY A 309 6.34 -26.80 3.52
N ALA A 310 5.56 -27.87 3.34
CA ALA A 310 4.72 -28.42 4.40
C ALA A 310 5.56 -28.94 5.58
N TYR A 311 6.69 -29.60 5.31
CA TYR A 311 7.62 -30.08 6.34
C TYR A 311 8.22 -28.91 7.15
N ILE A 312 8.61 -27.83 6.48
CA ILE A 312 9.13 -26.62 7.15
C ILE A 312 8.05 -26.02 8.06
N TYR A 313 6.82 -25.89 7.56
CA TYR A 313 5.70 -25.42 8.37
C TYR A 313 5.51 -26.27 9.63
N ASP A 314 5.40 -27.61 9.49
CA ASP A 314 5.13 -28.52 10.60
C ASP A 314 6.28 -28.54 11.64
N THR A 315 7.52 -28.39 11.21
CA THR A 315 8.70 -28.50 12.10
C THR A 315 9.16 -27.18 12.70
N MET A 316 8.98 -26.06 12.00
CA MET A 316 9.51 -24.75 12.42
C MET A 316 8.43 -23.78 12.88
N VAL A 317 7.28 -23.72 12.20
CA VAL A 317 6.25 -22.70 12.42
C VAL A 317 5.21 -23.16 13.44
N LYS A 318 4.61 -24.30 13.20
CA LYS A 318 3.52 -24.85 14.02
C LYS A 318 3.88 -25.00 15.51
N PRO A 319 5.11 -25.45 15.89
CA PRO A 319 5.50 -25.51 17.30
C PRO A 319 5.64 -24.16 17.98
N VAL A 320 5.96 -23.09 17.22
CA VAL A 320 6.08 -21.73 17.75
C VAL A 320 4.69 -21.14 18.01
N PHE A 321 3.76 -21.32 17.09
CA PHE A 321 2.36 -20.90 17.28
C PHE A 321 1.69 -21.59 18.47
N ALA A 322 2.02 -22.85 18.73
CA ALA A 322 1.50 -23.58 19.88
C ALA A 322 2.03 -23.06 21.24
N LYS A 323 3.10 -22.24 21.28
CA LYS A 323 3.71 -21.74 22.50
C LYS A 323 3.44 -20.26 22.76
N ASN A 324 3.20 -19.45 21.71
CA ASN A 324 3.26 -18.00 21.79
C ASN A 324 1.90 -17.30 21.48
N LEU A 325 0.90 -18.04 21.09
CA LEU A 325 -0.47 -17.57 20.87
C LEU A 325 -1.45 -18.33 21.75
#